data_0e6ab730e734e0de3239c62c430b2297
#
_entry.id   0e6ab730e734e0de3239c62c430b2297
#
_cell.length_a   1.000
_cell.length_b   1.000
_cell.length_c   1.000
_cell.angle_alpha   90.00
_cell.angle_beta   90.00
_cell.angle_gamma   90.00
#
_symmetry.space_group_name_H-M   'P 1'
#
loop_
_entity.id
_entity.type
_entity.pdbx_description
1 polymer ?
#
loop_
_entity_poly.entity_id
_entity_poly.type
_entity_poly.pdbx_seq_one_letter_code
_entity_poly.pdbx_strand_id
1 'polypeptide(L)'
;LIVFYSLNGNFIKSNIRQYGFLIRGLEETSAKLRKNQIPFIVYKGSVHKSVSKFVRDSKAGFLVTDFSPLKVYRNRTLSIAKKLNIPMHIIDAHNIVPIWSASDKQEYAAYTIRPKLLSKLDDFLTPIKKIERHPYKYVGVSDVFDSELLIKNLKIDFSVGELSWIKPGEKMAK
;
A
#
# COMPACT_ATOMS: atom_id res chain seq x y z
N LEU A 1 -3.67 -15.20 -1.64
CA LEU A 1 -3.33 -13.78 -1.60
C LEU A 1 -3.57 -13.23 -0.20
N ILE A 2 -2.63 -12.43 0.30
CA ILE A 2 -2.72 -11.71 1.57
C ILE A 2 -2.30 -10.27 1.30
N VAL A 3 -3.05 -9.32 1.82
CA VAL A 3 -2.65 -7.90 1.79
C VAL A 3 -2.05 -7.54 3.14
N PHE A 4 -0.83 -7.01 3.10
CA PHE A 4 -0.06 -6.66 4.30
C PHE A 4 0.22 -5.17 4.34
N TYR A 5 -0.04 -4.54 5.47
CA TYR A 5 0.26 -3.12 5.70
C TYR A 5 1.15 -2.95 6.93
N SER A 6 2.24 -2.20 6.78
CA SER A 6 3.12 -1.88 7.91
C SER A 6 2.86 -0.46 8.39
N LEU A 7 2.24 -0.35 9.57
CA LEU A 7 1.90 0.91 10.21
C LEU A 7 3.05 1.38 11.10
N ASN A 8 3.72 2.46 10.68
CA ASN A 8 4.76 3.11 11.47
C ASN A 8 4.18 4.32 12.21
N GLY A 9 4.15 4.29 13.54
CA GLY A 9 3.61 5.36 14.39
C GLY A 9 4.47 6.64 14.50
N ASN A 10 5.56 6.73 13.75
CA ASN A 10 6.44 7.91 13.79
C ASN A 10 6.83 8.36 12.36
N PHE A 11 5.83 8.51 11.49
CA PHE A 11 6.07 8.95 10.13
C PHE A 11 5.98 10.47 10.04
N ILE A 12 7.11 11.13 9.81
CA ILE A 12 7.23 12.59 9.54
C ILE A 12 6.49 13.44 10.61
N LYS A 13 6.54 13.03 11.88
CA LYS A 13 5.84 13.71 12.99
C LYS A 13 4.32 13.90 12.73
N SER A 14 3.69 13.00 11.99
CA SER A 14 2.25 13.02 11.76
C SER A 14 1.48 12.83 13.06
N ASN A 15 0.35 13.51 13.17
CA ASN A 15 -0.53 13.50 14.34
C ASN A 15 -1.80 12.67 14.07
N ILE A 16 -2.77 12.72 15.00
CA ILE A 16 -4.02 11.97 14.89
C ILE A 16 -4.84 12.31 13.63
N ARG A 17 -4.74 13.52 13.07
CA ARG A 17 -5.47 13.88 11.83
C ARG A 17 -5.08 12.99 10.66
N GLN A 18 -3.78 12.83 10.44
CA GLN A 18 -3.27 11.99 9.34
C GLN A 18 -3.45 10.50 9.64
N TYR A 19 -3.14 10.08 10.87
CA TYR A 19 -3.27 8.67 11.25
C TYR A 19 -4.71 8.23 11.35
N GLY A 20 -5.61 9.04 11.91
CA GLY A 20 -7.03 8.73 11.99
C GLY A 20 -7.63 8.58 10.59
N PHE A 21 -7.36 9.54 9.70
CA PHE A 21 -7.82 9.47 8.31
C PHE A 21 -7.30 8.22 7.59
N LEU A 22 -6.01 7.91 7.72
CA LEU A 22 -5.39 6.72 7.16
C LEU A 22 -6.03 5.43 7.70
N ILE A 23 -6.09 5.28 9.02
CA ILE A 23 -6.54 4.04 9.66
C ILE A 23 -8.02 3.77 9.37
N ARG A 24 -8.86 4.79 9.40
CA ARG A 24 -10.28 4.64 9.06
C ARG A 24 -10.48 4.32 7.57
N GLY A 25 -9.63 4.84 6.68
CA GLY A 25 -9.62 4.43 5.26
C GLY A 25 -9.17 2.98 5.07
N LEU A 26 -8.19 2.52 5.85
CA LEU A 26 -7.76 1.12 5.86
C LEU A 26 -8.83 0.18 6.41
N GLU A 27 -9.67 0.62 7.33
CA GLU A 27 -10.81 -0.15 7.84
C GLU A 27 -11.82 -0.46 6.73
N GLU A 28 -12.19 0.53 5.90
CA GLU A 28 -13.04 0.32 4.73
C GLU A 28 -12.39 -0.67 3.75
N THR A 29 -11.10 -0.51 3.48
CA THR A 29 -10.32 -1.40 2.61
C THR A 29 -10.30 -2.83 3.15
N SER A 30 -10.05 -3.01 4.45
CA SER A 30 -10.08 -4.31 5.12
C SER A 30 -11.45 -4.99 4.97
N ALA A 31 -12.52 -4.25 5.24
CA ALA A 31 -13.89 -4.77 5.11
C ALA A 31 -14.22 -5.21 3.66
N LYS A 32 -13.73 -4.45 2.67
CA LYS A 32 -13.90 -4.76 1.24
C LYS A 32 -13.12 -6.00 0.80
N LEU A 33 -11.87 -6.12 1.24
CA LEU A 33 -11.02 -7.27 0.96
C LEU A 33 -11.56 -8.55 1.61
N ARG A 34 -12.06 -8.45 2.85
CA ARG A 34 -12.65 -9.59 3.59
C ARG A 34 -13.84 -10.18 2.86
N LYS A 35 -14.70 -9.37 2.23
CA LYS A 35 -15.82 -9.85 1.41
C LYS A 35 -15.35 -10.75 0.26
N ASN A 36 -14.13 -10.53 -0.22
CA ASN A 36 -13.49 -11.30 -1.29
C ASN A 36 -12.55 -12.40 -0.77
N GLN A 37 -12.63 -12.77 0.50
CA GLN A 37 -11.76 -13.76 1.15
C GLN A 37 -10.25 -13.41 1.06
N ILE A 38 -9.92 -12.13 1.00
CA ILE A 38 -8.55 -11.63 0.99
C ILE A 38 -8.26 -11.02 2.37
N PRO A 39 -7.44 -11.66 3.21
CA PRO A 39 -7.09 -11.12 4.51
C PRO A 39 -6.25 -9.85 4.38
N PHE A 40 -6.55 -8.88 5.24
CA PHE A 40 -5.80 -7.63 5.37
C PHE A 40 -5.14 -7.58 6.74
N ILE A 41 -3.82 -7.61 6.76
CA ILE A 41 -3.04 -7.73 7.99
C ILE A 41 -2.23 -6.46 8.21
N VAL A 42 -2.40 -5.86 9.40
CA VAL A 42 -1.66 -4.66 9.81
C VAL A 42 -0.64 -5.00 10.88
N TYR A 43 0.61 -4.67 10.60
CA TYR A 43 1.70 -4.76 11.56
C TYR A 43 2.18 -3.39 12.00
N LYS A 44 2.38 -3.21 13.31
CA LYS A 44 2.99 -2.01 13.85
C LYS A 44 4.51 -2.13 13.85
N GLY A 45 5.18 -1.08 13.45
CA GLY A 45 6.63 -0.95 13.59
C GLY A 45 7.39 -0.81 12.28
N SER A 46 8.66 -1.16 12.32
CA SER A 46 9.56 -1.00 11.17
C SER A 46 9.19 -1.93 10.03
N VAL A 47 8.95 -1.37 8.85
CA VAL A 47 8.61 -2.09 7.62
C VAL A 47 9.60 -3.24 7.34
N HIS A 48 10.90 -2.99 7.51
CA HIS A 48 11.93 -4.01 7.25
C HIS A 48 11.79 -5.27 8.11
N LYS A 49 11.52 -5.08 9.41
CA LYS A 49 11.37 -6.20 10.34
C LYS A 49 10.03 -6.90 10.15
N SER A 50 8.97 -6.11 9.98
CA SER A 50 7.59 -6.61 9.86
C SER A 50 7.40 -7.45 8.60
N VAL A 51 7.82 -6.93 7.43
CA VAL A 51 7.66 -7.63 6.15
C VAL A 51 8.46 -8.93 6.12
N SER A 52 9.75 -8.88 6.47
CA SER A 52 10.60 -10.08 6.44
C SER A 52 10.11 -11.16 7.42
N LYS A 53 9.62 -10.75 8.59
CA LYS A 53 9.01 -11.67 9.55
C LYS A 53 7.74 -12.28 8.97
N PHE A 54 6.85 -11.45 8.47
CA PHE A 54 5.56 -11.90 7.93
C PHE A 54 5.71 -12.84 6.74
N VAL A 55 6.60 -12.53 5.79
CA VAL A 55 6.90 -13.39 4.63
C VAL A 55 7.33 -14.79 5.08
N ARG A 56 8.22 -14.87 6.08
CA ARG A 56 8.68 -16.14 6.63
C ARG A 56 7.56 -16.91 7.34
N ASP A 57 6.83 -16.23 8.23
CA ASP A 57 5.80 -16.84 9.07
C ASP A 57 4.60 -17.32 8.23
N SER A 58 4.25 -16.59 7.15
CA SER A 58 3.18 -16.95 6.21
C SER A 58 3.61 -17.94 5.13
N LYS A 59 4.91 -18.28 5.05
CA LYS A 59 5.49 -19.11 3.98
C LYS A 59 5.14 -18.61 2.58
N ALA A 60 5.17 -17.27 2.40
CA ALA A 60 4.84 -16.65 1.13
C ALA A 60 5.81 -17.10 0.03
N GLY A 61 5.28 -17.43 -1.16
CA GLY A 61 6.09 -17.82 -2.31
C GLY A 61 6.68 -16.63 -3.08
N PHE A 62 6.05 -15.46 -2.99
CA PHE A 62 6.56 -14.21 -3.57
C PHE A 62 5.94 -12.99 -2.88
N LEU A 63 6.57 -11.83 -3.04
CA LEU A 63 6.10 -10.56 -2.52
C LEU A 63 5.86 -9.58 -3.68
N VAL A 64 4.73 -8.87 -3.63
CA VAL A 64 4.43 -7.77 -4.54
C VAL A 64 4.39 -6.46 -3.75
N THR A 65 4.97 -5.40 -4.27
CA THR A 65 4.95 -4.06 -3.67
C THR A 65 4.85 -2.99 -4.73
N ASP A 66 4.34 -1.82 -4.34
CA ASP A 66 4.26 -0.66 -5.21
C ASP A 66 5.64 -0.02 -5.42
N PHE A 67 5.81 0.54 -6.61
CA PHE A 67 6.91 1.44 -6.92
C PHE A 67 6.72 2.77 -6.18
N SER A 68 7.82 3.33 -5.70
CA SER A 68 7.85 4.73 -5.23
C SER A 68 9.09 5.43 -5.79
N PRO A 69 8.95 6.65 -6.37
CA PRO A 69 10.08 7.42 -6.88
C PRO A 69 10.97 7.98 -5.76
N LEU A 70 10.45 8.07 -4.54
CA LEU A 70 11.17 8.65 -3.41
C LEU A 70 12.32 7.76 -2.94
N LYS A 71 13.51 8.31 -2.85
CA LYS A 71 14.76 7.61 -2.46
C LYS A 71 14.62 6.80 -1.17
N VAL A 72 13.90 7.34 -0.18
CA VAL A 72 13.69 6.65 1.12
C VAL A 72 12.94 5.34 0.93
N TYR A 73 11.86 5.35 0.14
CA TYR A 73 11.07 4.14 -0.13
C TYR A 73 11.82 3.15 -1.02
N ARG A 74 12.50 3.63 -2.07
CA ARG A 74 13.35 2.79 -2.92
C ARG A 74 14.41 2.05 -2.11
N ASN A 75 15.13 2.75 -1.23
CA ASN A 75 16.13 2.15 -0.36
C ASN A 75 15.52 1.11 0.60
N ARG A 76 14.31 1.37 1.11
CA ARG A 76 13.57 0.40 1.93
C ARG A 76 13.25 -0.87 1.14
N THR A 77 12.68 -0.71 -0.05
CA THR A 77 12.32 -1.82 -0.94
C THR A 77 13.55 -2.68 -1.26
N LEU A 78 14.66 -2.06 -1.66
CA LEU A 78 15.93 -2.75 -1.93
C LEU A 78 16.48 -3.48 -0.69
N SER A 79 16.39 -2.84 0.48
CA SER A 79 16.83 -3.45 1.74
C SER A 79 15.96 -4.64 2.16
N ILE A 80 14.67 -4.63 1.84
CA ILE A 80 13.78 -5.77 2.06
C ILE A 80 14.14 -6.89 1.08
N ALA A 81 14.25 -6.58 -0.21
CA ALA A 81 14.58 -7.56 -1.24
C ALA A 81 15.87 -8.34 -0.93
N LYS A 82 16.91 -7.66 -0.44
CA LYS A 82 18.18 -8.30 -0.04
C LYS A 82 18.05 -9.29 1.13
N LYS A 83 16.97 -9.22 1.90
CA LYS A 83 16.74 -10.07 3.08
C LYS A 83 15.74 -11.19 2.83
N LEU A 84 15.12 -11.20 1.67
CA LEU A 84 14.13 -12.20 1.29
C LEU A 84 14.77 -13.28 0.41
N ASN A 85 14.41 -14.52 0.67
CA ASN A 85 14.80 -15.68 -0.16
C ASN A 85 13.66 -16.07 -1.12
N ILE A 86 12.79 -15.10 -1.47
CA ILE A 86 11.68 -15.28 -2.40
C ILE A 86 11.69 -14.18 -3.45
N PRO A 87 11.13 -14.39 -4.63
CA PRO A 87 10.97 -13.35 -5.62
C PRO A 87 10.18 -12.15 -5.10
N MET A 88 10.64 -10.95 -5.45
CA MET A 88 9.95 -9.70 -5.13
C MET A 88 9.67 -8.93 -6.41
N HIS A 89 8.38 -8.66 -6.65
CA HIS A 89 7.91 -7.90 -7.81
C HIS A 89 7.56 -6.48 -7.41
N ILE A 90 8.04 -5.51 -8.17
CA ILE A 90 7.70 -4.09 -8.00
C ILE A 90 6.78 -3.70 -9.15
N ILE A 91 5.62 -3.17 -8.82
CA ILE A 91 4.58 -2.76 -9.77
C ILE A 91 4.34 -1.26 -9.60
N ASP A 92 4.27 -0.53 -10.70
CA ASP A 92 3.83 0.86 -10.68
C ASP A 92 2.31 0.92 -10.76
N ALA A 93 1.66 0.99 -9.59
CA ALA A 93 0.21 1.11 -9.49
C ALA A 93 -0.28 2.57 -9.37
N HIS A 94 0.65 3.55 -9.41
CA HIS A 94 0.32 4.96 -9.29
C HIS A 94 0.13 5.66 -10.64
N ASN A 95 0.76 5.14 -11.69
CA ASN A 95 0.72 5.73 -13.03
C ASN A 95 -0.06 4.81 -13.98
N ILE A 96 -0.83 5.41 -14.89
CA ILE A 96 -1.53 4.65 -15.95
C ILE A 96 -0.48 3.99 -16.85
N VAL A 97 0.47 4.78 -17.37
CA VAL A 97 1.63 4.27 -18.09
C VAL A 97 2.77 4.11 -17.08
N PRO A 98 3.22 2.88 -16.78
CA PRO A 98 4.29 2.66 -15.80
C PRO A 98 5.56 3.42 -16.15
N ILE A 99 6.27 3.92 -15.15
CA ILE A 99 7.44 4.80 -15.34
C ILE A 99 8.52 4.18 -16.23
N TRP A 100 8.77 2.86 -16.10
CA TRP A 100 9.74 2.14 -16.95
C TRP A 100 9.27 1.89 -18.37
N SER A 101 7.96 2.03 -18.62
CA SER A 101 7.39 1.99 -19.97
C SER A 101 7.29 3.36 -20.60
N ALA A 102 7.27 4.43 -19.80
CA ALA A 102 7.06 5.79 -20.26
C ALA A 102 8.24 6.34 -21.08
N SER A 103 9.48 6.15 -20.60
CA SER A 103 10.70 6.59 -21.29
C SER A 103 11.92 5.82 -20.80
N ASP A 104 12.86 5.56 -21.69
CA ASP A 104 14.14 4.89 -21.38
C ASP A 104 15.18 5.85 -20.78
N LYS A 105 14.89 7.16 -20.79
CA LYS A 105 15.78 8.20 -20.28
C LYS A 105 15.06 9.17 -19.36
N GLN A 106 15.84 9.95 -18.63
CA GLN A 106 15.30 11.06 -17.84
C GLN A 106 14.73 12.14 -18.76
N GLU A 107 13.47 12.49 -18.54
CA GLU A 107 12.80 13.60 -19.22
C GLU A 107 12.84 14.84 -18.36
N TYR A 108 13.18 15.98 -18.98
CA TYR A 108 13.39 17.23 -18.27
C TYR A 108 12.18 18.16 -18.27
N ALA A 109 11.20 17.90 -19.16
CA ALA A 109 10.03 18.75 -19.30
C ALA A 109 8.80 18.00 -19.77
N ALA A 110 7.64 18.57 -19.48
CA ALA A 110 6.35 17.99 -19.84
C ALA A 110 6.18 17.82 -21.36
N TYR A 111 6.72 18.70 -22.17
CA TYR A 111 6.63 18.61 -23.63
C TYR A 111 7.42 17.43 -24.22
N THR A 112 8.47 16.97 -23.54
CA THR A 112 9.26 15.80 -24.01
C THR A 112 8.63 14.48 -23.59
N ILE A 113 8.02 14.39 -22.40
CA ILE A 113 7.40 13.15 -21.93
C ILE A 113 5.96 12.98 -22.43
N ARG A 114 5.21 14.08 -22.65
CA ARG A 114 3.80 14.01 -23.05
C ARG A 114 3.54 13.19 -24.32
N PRO A 115 4.26 13.39 -25.44
CA PRO A 115 4.02 12.60 -26.65
C PRO A 115 4.26 11.11 -26.42
N LYS A 116 5.26 10.76 -25.59
CA LYS A 116 5.60 9.37 -25.26
C LYS A 116 4.51 8.70 -24.42
N LEU A 117 3.93 9.42 -23.47
CA LEU A 117 2.81 8.93 -22.67
C LEU A 117 1.56 8.76 -23.52
N LEU A 118 1.24 9.75 -24.38
CA LEU A 118 0.06 9.70 -25.23
C LEU A 118 0.12 8.52 -26.23
N SER A 119 1.30 8.26 -26.81
CA SER A 119 1.45 7.12 -27.75
C SER A 119 1.28 5.73 -27.12
N LYS A 120 1.34 5.65 -25.80
CA LYS A 120 1.20 4.38 -25.04
C LYS A 120 -0.09 4.31 -24.22
N LEU A 121 -0.86 5.40 -24.18
CA LEU A 121 -2.02 5.50 -23.31
C LEU A 121 -3.06 4.42 -23.60
N ASP A 122 -3.34 4.13 -24.87
CA ASP A 122 -4.34 3.15 -25.29
C ASP A 122 -3.97 1.72 -24.85
N ASP A 123 -2.68 1.41 -24.77
CA ASP A 123 -2.20 0.10 -24.29
C ASP A 123 -2.45 -0.12 -22.79
N PHE A 124 -2.41 0.95 -22.01
CA PHE A 124 -2.48 0.90 -20.55
C PHE A 124 -3.81 1.39 -19.96
N LEU A 125 -4.56 2.23 -20.67
CA LEU A 125 -5.85 2.74 -20.22
C LEU A 125 -6.95 1.69 -20.42
N THR A 126 -6.87 0.64 -19.65
CA THR A 126 -7.82 -0.46 -19.67
C THR A 126 -8.82 -0.37 -18.51
N PRO A 127 -10.05 -0.92 -18.67
CA PRO A 127 -11.01 -0.96 -17.56
C PRO A 127 -10.44 -1.68 -16.34
N ILE A 128 -10.63 -1.09 -15.16
CA ILE A 128 -10.20 -1.70 -13.91
C ILE A 128 -11.06 -2.95 -13.67
N LYS A 129 -10.40 -4.12 -13.58
CA LYS A 129 -11.06 -5.38 -13.27
C LYS A 129 -11.61 -5.37 -11.84
N LYS A 130 -12.79 -5.92 -11.66
CA LYS A 130 -13.33 -6.14 -10.32
C LYS A 130 -12.48 -7.13 -9.57
N ILE A 131 -12.32 -6.89 -8.26
CA ILE A 131 -11.66 -7.84 -7.37
C ILE A 131 -12.59 -9.05 -7.23
N GLU A 132 -12.13 -10.20 -7.70
CA GLU A 132 -12.84 -11.46 -7.58
C GLU A 132 -12.63 -12.07 -6.19
N ARG A 133 -13.57 -12.94 -5.80
CA ARG A 133 -13.46 -13.68 -4.56
C ARG A 133 -12.29 -14.67 -4.66
N HIS A 134 -11.37 -14.60 -3.69
CA HIS A 134 -10.22 -15.51 -3.66
C HIS A 134 -10.68 -16.94 -3.41
N PRO A 135 -10.24 -17.94 -4.21
CA PRO A 135 -10.73 -19.32 -4.11
C PRO A 135 -10.32 -20.01 -2.81
N TYR A 136 -9.19 -19.61 -2.22
CA TYR A 136 -8.67 -20.23 -1.00
C TYR A 136 -8.83 -19.30 0.20
N LYS A 137 -9.32 -19.85 1.31
CA LYS A 137 -9.36 -19.16 2.59
C LYS A 137 -8.00 -19.25 3.27
N TYR A 138 -7.44 -18.14 3.67
CA TYR A 138 -6.23 -18.12 4.48
C TYR A 138 -6.54 -18.61 5.90
N VAL A 139 -5.77 -19.57 6.38
CA VAL A 139 -5.84 -20.09 7.75
C VAL A 139 -4.59 -19.60 8.47
N GLY A 140 -4.70 -18.53 9.22
CA GLY A 140 -3.56 -17.91 9.91
C GLY A 140 -4.01 -16.87 10.92
N VAL A 141 -3.20 -15.84 11.14
CA VAL A 141 -3.49 -14.77 12.11
C VAL A 141 -4.83 -14.11 11.78
N SER A 142 -5.64 -13.88 12.83
CA SER A 142 -6.92 -13.17 12.72
C SER A 142 -6.71 -11.83 12.02
N ASP A 143 -7.48 -11.58 10.99
CA ASP A 143 -7.52 -10.35 10.21
C ASP A 143 -8.58 -9.36 10.71
N VAL A 144 -8.94 -9.44 11.97
CA VAL A 144 -9.86 -8.47 12.56
C VAL A 144 -9.17 -7.11 12.62
N PHE A 145 -9.64 -6.21 11.78
CA PHE A 145 -9.19 -4.83 11.77
C PHE A 145 -10.02 -4.03 12.77
N ASP A 146 -9.36 -3.50 13.79
CA ASP A 146 -9.95 -2.65 14.81
C ASP A 146 -9.23 -1.29 14.77
N SER A 147 -9.90 -0.29 14.19
CA SER A 147 -9.35 1.05 14.01
C SER A 147 -9.14 1.76 15.35
N GLU A 148 -10.06 1.61 16.30
CA GLU A 148 -9.98 2.25 17.62
C GLU A 148 -8.80 1.69 18.42
N LEU A 149 -8.65 0.37 18.45
CA LEU A 149 -7.52 -0.28 19.12
C LEU A 149 -6.19 0.09 18.45
N LEU A 150 -6.15 0.21 17.13
CA LEU A 150 -4.95 0.65 16.41
C LEU A 150 -4.57 2.08 16.78
N ILE A 151 -5.53 3.01 16.77
CA ILE A 151 -5.32 4.42 17.13
C ILE A 151 -4.86 4.55 18.58
N LYS A 152 -5.57 3.95 19.52
CA LYS A 152 -5.25 3.99 20.95
C LYS A 152 -3.82 3.51 21.25
N ASN A 153 -3.35 2.57 20.49
CA ASN A 153 -2.03 1.99 20.67
C ASN A 153 -0.91 2.70 19.91
N LEU A 154 -1.19 3.77 19.16
CA LEU A 154 -0.15 4.56 18.51
C LEU A 154 0.41 5.60 19.48
N LYS A 155 1.75 5.75 19.43
CA LYS A 155 2.44 6.84 20.13
C LYS A 155 2.55 8.04 19.19
N ILE A 156 1.46 8.77 19.05
CA ILE A 156 1.34 9.95 18.18
C ILE A 156 0.82 11.15 18.97
N ASP A 157 0.90 12.32 18.38
CA ASP A 157 0.36 13.55 18.95
C ASP A 157 -1.18 13.58 18.80
N PHE A 158 -1.87 13.73 19.92
CA PHE A 158 -3.33 13.87 20.03
C PHE A 158 -3.77 15.29 20.39
N SER A 159 -2.86 16.29 20.39
CA SER A 159 -3.18 17.68 20.72
C SER A 159 -4.21 18.32 19.78
N VAL A 160 -4.40 17.75 18.61
CA VAL A 160 -5.42 18.15 17.63
C VAL A 160 -6.43 17.03 17.46
N GLY A 161 -7.69 17.37 17.14
CA GLY A 161 -8.72 16.36 16.89
C GLY A 161 -8.60 15.73 15.49
N GLU A 162 -9.27 14.59 15.28
CA GLU A 162 -9.49 14.01 13.96
C GLU A 162 -10.29 14.97 13.06
N LEU A 163 -10.18 14.79 11.75
CA LEU A 163 -10.99 15.55 10.79
C LEU A 163 -12.46 15.10 10.85
N SER A 164 -13.37 16.05 11.06
CA SER A 164 -14.82 15.79 11.13
C SER A 164 -15.57 16.07 9.83
N TRP A 165 -15.04 16.96 9.01
CA TRP A 165 -15.68 17.47 7.80
C TRP A 165 -15.40 16.65 6.52
N ILE A 166 -14.41 15.75 6.57
CA ILE A 166 -14.08 14.84 5.48
C ILE A 166 -14.02 13.40 5.99
N LYS A 167 -14.66 12.49 5.29
CA LYS A 167 -14.65 11.07 5.63
C LYS A 167 -13.59 10.34 4.79
N PRO A 168 -12.74 9.51 5.41
CA PRO A 168 -11.79 8.68 4.68
C PRO A 168 -12.49 7.54 3.94
N GLY A 169 -11.80 7.03 2.92
CA GLY A 169 -12.23 5.84 2.20
C GLY A 169 -12.59 6.09 0.74
N GLU A 170 -12.59 5.03 -0.03
CA GLU A 170 -12.84 5.05 -1.48
C GLU A 170 -14.27 5.51 -1.83
N LYS A 171 -15.24 5.21 -0.97
CA LYS A 171 -16.65 5.59 -1.20
C LYS A 171 -16.85 7.09 -1.27
N MET A 172 -16.04 7.84 -0.55
CA MET A 172 -16.14 9.30 -0.52
C MET A 172 -15.25 9.96 -1.57
N ALA A 173 -14.33 9.21 -2.18
CA ALA A 173 -13.46 9.69 -3.25
C ALA A 173 -14.09 9.57 -4.65
N LYS A 174 -15.22 8.87 -4.76
CA LYS A 174 -16.05 8.72 -5.98
C LYS A 174 -17.17 9.73 -6.00
#